data_d1d6a3f536b05f313d29a60165150f6c
#
_entry.id   d1d6a3f536b05f313d29a60165150f6c
#
_cell.length_a   1.000
_cell.length_b   1.000
_cell.length_c   1.000
_cell.angle_alpha   90.00
_cell.angle_beta   90.00
_cell.angle_gamma   90.00
#
_symmetry.space_group_name_H-M   'P 1'
#
loop_
_entity.id
_entity.type
_entity.pdbx_description
1 polymer ?
#
loop_
_entity_poly.entity_id
_entity_poly.type
_entity_poly.pdbx_seq_one_letter_code
_entity_poly.pdbx_strand_id
1 'polypeptide(L)'
;MKKLLTLVLTCVLAFSLAGCGGSKDSSTAGSGDLSGKISLDGSTSMEKFVTALGESFKEKNPNVTVEAQFTGSSAGISSVLNGKADIGDSSRALTDEEKSQGLEENIVAIDGIAVAVNKNNTVKNVTKEQLTKIYTGEITNWKELGGKDEKIVVIGREAASGTRGAFEELLDIKDKCQYAQELDNTGAVVAKAASIEGAIGY
;
A
#
# COMPACT_ATOMS: atom_id res chain seq x y z
N MET A 1 -59.89 -43.01 17.97
CA MET A 1 -59.72 -44.51 18.14
C MET A 1 -58.28 -44.85 18.06
N LYS A 2 -57.79 -45.31 19.21
CA LYS A 2 -56.88 -46.46 19.35
C LYS A 2 -55.57 -46.41 18.56
N LYS A 3 -54.46 -46.43 19.12
CA LYS A 3 -53.66 -47.15 20.14
C LYS A 3 -52.24 -47.15 19.59
N LEU A 4 -51.27 -46.60 20.32
CA LEU A 4 -50.33 -47.39 21.14
C LEU A 4 -49.41 -48.33 20.35
N LEU A 5 -48.13 -48.04 20.21
CA LEU A 5 -47.11 -48.99 20.63
C LEU A 5 -45.77 -48.31 20.93
N THR A 6 -45.42 -48.35 22.17
CA THR A 6 -44.14 -48.12 22.81
C THR A 6 -43.24 -49.31 22.47
N LEU A 7 -41.98 -49.02 22.10
CA LEU A 7 -40.92 -49.99 22.35
C LEU A 7 -39.63 -49.32 22.78
N VAL A 8 -39.34 -49.52 24.03
CA VAL A 8 -38.11 -49.27 24.77
C VAL A 8 -37.03 -50.25 24.26
N LEU A 9 -35.86 -49.75 23.99
CA LEU A 9 -34.70 -50.57 24.13
C LEU A 9 -33.54 -49.81 24.74
N THR A 10 -33.33 -50.14 26.00
CA THR A 10 -32.24 -49.76 26.90
C THR A 10 -30.99 -50.59 26.63
N CYS A 11 -29.85 -50.11 27.15
CA CYS A 11 -28.54 -50.73 27.32
C CYS A 11 -27.56 -50.49 26.14
N VAL A 12 -26.30 -50.06 26.35
CA VAL A 12 -25.37 -50.43 27.41
C VAL A 12 -24.37 -49.28 27.59
N LEU A 13 -24.15 -48.85 28.82
CA LEU A 13 -22.94 -48.15 29.25
C LEU A 13 -21.76 -49.13 29.14
N ALA A 14 -20.69 -48.64 28.51
CA ALA A 14 -19.37 -49.22 28.77
C ALA A 14 -18.41 -48.06 29.12
N PHE A 15 -18.06 -48.00 30.39
CA PHE A 15 -16.99 -47.24 30.97
C PHE A 15 -15.64 -47.68 30.38
N SER A 16 -14.84 -46.73 29.98
CA SER A 16 -13.39 -46.89 30.03
C SER A 16 -12.71 -45.59 30.40
N LEU A 17 -12.57 -45.39 31.71
CA LEU A 17 -11.52 -44.52 32.24
C LEU A 17 -10.19 -45.24 32.08
N ALA A 18 -9.27 -44.65 31.37
CA ALA A 18 -7.84 -44.87 31.62
C ALA A 18 -7.01 -43.79 30.92
N GLY A 19 -6.21 -43.09 31.66
CA GLY A 19 -5.00 -42.45 31.15
C GLY A 19 -4.90 -40.91 31.36
N CYS A 20 -4.75 -40.46 32.61
CA CYS A 20 -3.97 -39.26 32.87
C CYS A 20 -2.54 -39.47 32.42
N GLY A 21 -2.12 -38.79 31.36
CA GLY A 21 -0.73 -38.60 30.97
C GLY A 21 -0.55 -37.14 30.68
N GLY A 22 0.01 -36.38 31.64
CA GLY A 22 0.39 -34.99 31.43
C GLY A 22 1.51 -34.89 30.40
N SER A 23 1.18 -34.48 29.21
CA SER A 23 2.14 -33.94 28.27
C SER A 23 2.01 -32.42 28.30
N LYS A 24 3.06 -31.77 28.73
CA LYS A 24 3.29 -30.36 28.46
C LYS A 24 3.31 -30.19 26.93
N ASP A 25 2.21 -29.82 26.33
CA ASP A 25 2.21 -29.31 24.99
C ASP A 25 2.94 -27.97 25.00
N SER A 26 4.23 -28.06 24.75
CA SER A 26 4.94 -26.97 24.10
C SER A 26 4.20 -26.75 22.80
N SER A 27 3.42 -25.70 22.71
CA SER A 27 2.88 -25.20 21.45
C SER A 27 4.05 -24.75 20.57
N THR A 28 4.72 -25.72 19.98
CA THR A 28 5.41 -25.51 18.72
C THR A 28 4.27 -25.17 17.75
N ALA A 29 4.18 -23.92 17.34
CA ALA A 29 3.33 -23.52 16.23
C ALA A 29 3.70 -24.44 15.06
N GLY A 30 2.88 -25.45 14.84
CA GLY A 30 3.05 -26.37 13.74
C GLY A 30 3.00 -25.55 12.46
N SER A 31 4.05 -25.64 11.68
CA SER A 31 4.04 -25.30 10.26
C SER A 31 3.03 -26.24 9.58
N GLY A 32 1.74 -25.99 9.79
CA GLY A 32 0.70 -26.56 8.96
C GLY A 32 0.87 -25.94 7.58
N ASP A 33 0.82 -26.74 6.53
CA ASP A 33 0.87 -26.27 5.16
C ASP A 33 -0.23 -25.20 4.97
N LEU A 34 0.17 -23.93 5.00
CA LEU A 34 -0.74 -22.81 4.70
C LEU A 34 -1.21 -22.97 3.26
N SER A 35 -2.50 -22.81 3.05
CA SER A 35 -3.09 -22.86 1.71
C SER A 35 -4.20 -21.83 1.58
N GLY A 36 -4.46 -21.39 0.37
CA GLY A 36 -5.49 -20.42 0.06
C GLY A 36 -4.98 -19.27 -0.81
N LYS A 37 -5.71 -18.15 -0.77
CA LYS A 37 -5.41 -16.96 -1.57
C LYS A 37 -5.31 -15.76 -0.66
N ILE A 38 -4.33 -14.91 -0.90
CA ILE A 38 -4.18 -13.57 -0.32
C ILE A 38 -4.28 -12.58 -1.46
N SER A 39 -5.18 -11.62 -1.32
CA SER A 39 -5.39 -10.52 -2.27
C SER A 39 -4.88 -9.21 -1.69
N LEU A 40 -4.06 -8.49 -2.46
CA LEU A 40 -3.54 -7.19 -2.10
C LEU A 40 -3.97 -6.15 -3.15
N ASP A 41 -4.22 -4.94 -2.70
CA ASP A 41 -4.43 -3.78 -3.58
C ASP A 41 -3.82 -2.53 -2.94
N GLY A 42 -3.22 -1.64 -3.75
CA GLY A 42 -2.71 -0.41 -3.18
C GLY A 42 -1.69 0.36 -3.99
N SER A 43 -0.67 0.84 -3.30
CA SER A 43 0.29 1.81 -3.79
C SER A 43 1.19 1.30 -4.92
N THR A 44 1.23 2.03 -6.03
CA THR A 44 2.15 1.75 -7.14
C THR A 44 3.63 1.93 -6.77
N SER A 45 3.94 2.73 -5.75
CA SER A 45 5.33 2.88 -5.28
C SER A 45 5.80 1.68 -4.47
N MET A 46 4.88 0.88 -3.93
CA MET A 46 5.19 -0.35 -3.20
C MET A 46 5.25 -1.61 -4.10
N GLU A 47 4.91 -1.49 -5.38
CA GLU A 47 4.80 -2.62 -6.32
C GLU A 47 5.99 -3.59 -6.25
N LYS A 48 7.22 -3.07 -6.37
CA LYS A 48 8.42 -3.91 -6.35
C LYS A 48 8.63 -4.61 -5.01
N PHE A 49 8.36 -3.90 -3.91
CA PHE A 49 8.50 -4.44 -2.57
C PHE A 49 7.45 -5.54 -2.30
N VAL A 50 6.20 -5.25 -2.58
CA VAL A 50 5.08 -6.18 -2.37
C VAL A 50 5.22 -7.42 -3.26
N THR A 51 5.62 -7.25 -4.52
CA THR A 51 5.86 -8.37 -5.44
C THR A 51 6.96 -9.28 -4.91
N ALA A 52 8.12 -8.73 -4.53
CA ALA A 52 9.22 -9.52 -3.98
C ALA A 52 8.86 -10.24 -2.67
N LEU A 53 8.08 -9.56 -1.79
CA LEU A 53 7.59 -10.16 -0.55
C LEU A 53 6.62 -11.30 -0.82
N GLY A 54 5.69 -11.12 -1.77
CA GLY A 54 4.73 -12.14 -2.19
C GLY A 54 5.40 -13.37 -2.78
N GLU A 55 6.41 -13.18 -3.63
CA GLU A 55 7.22 -14.29 -4.18
C GLU A 55 7.94 -15.05 -3.07
N SER A 56 8.61 -14.35 -2.15
CA SER A 56 9.30 -14.97 -1.02
C SER A 56 8.34 -15.72 -0.07
N PHE A 57 7.13 -15.17 0.12
CA PHE A 57 6.10 -15.84 0.92
C PHE A 57 5.62 -17.12 0.25
N LYS A 58 5.39 -17.09 -1.06
CA LYS A 58 4.98 -18.25 -1.86
C LYS A 58 6.05 -19.35 -1.89
N GLU A 59 7.34 -18.98 -1.95
CA GLU A 59 8.43 -19.98 -1.86
C GLU A 59 8.37 -20.78 -0.55
N LYS A 60 8.01 -20.13 0.56
CA LYS A 60 7.88 -20.76 1.87
C LYS A 60 6.54 -21.47 2.07
N ASN A 61 5.52 -21.08 1.32
CA ASN A 61 4.15 -21.58 1.43
C ASN A 61 3.59 -21.88 0.02
N PRO A 62 4.03 -22.98 -0.63
CA PRO A 62 3.74 -23.23 -2.04
C PRO A 62 2.25 -23.42 -2.37
N ASN A 63 1.43 -23.73 -1.37
CA ASN A 63 -0.02 -23.89 -1.52
C ASN A 63 -0.81 -22.57 -1.34
N VAL A 64 -0.10 -21.44 -1.14
CA VAL A 64 -0.71 -20.10 -1.06
C VAL A 64 -0.53 -19.37 -2.39
N THR A 65 -1.63 -18.77 -2.89
CA THR A 65 -1.60 -17.86 -4.02
C THR A 65 -1.61 -16.42 -3.49
N VAL A 66 -0.67 -15.59 -3.94
CA VAL A 66 -0.64 -14.14 -3.64
C VAL A 66 -0.95 -13.38 -4.92
N GLU A 67 -2.02 -12.58 -4.90
CA GLU A 67 -2.41 -11.72 -6.00
C GLU A 67 -2.37 -10.26 -5.56
N ALA A 68 -1.61 -9.44 -6.26
CA ALA A 68 -1.46 -8.02 -5.95
C ALA A 68 -1.90 -7.15 -7.14
N GLN A 69 -2.59 -6.05 -6.84
CA GLN A 69 -2.94 -4.99 -7.75
C GLN A 69 -2.40 -3.66 -7.21
N PHE A 70 -2.06 -2.74 -8.11
CA PHE A 70 -1.43 -1.48 -7.73
C PHE A 70 -2.21 -0.31 -8.33
N THR A 71 -3.31 0.04 -7.66
CA THR A 71 -4.30 1.03 -8.10
C THR A 71 -4.22 2.35 -7.34
N GLY A 72 -3.28 2.48 -6.41
CA GLY A 72 -3.07 3.64 -5.54
C GLY A 72 -3.48 3.39 -4.10
N SER A 73 -2.81 4.07 -3.16
CA SER A 73 -3.01 3.84 -1.71
C SER A 73 -4.46 4.01 -1.26
N SER A 74 -5.14 5.05 -1.71
CA SER A 74 -6.54 5.29 -1.31
C SER A 74 -7.50 4.24 -1.90
N ALA A 75 -7.20 3.74 -3.11
CA ALA A 75 -7.98 2.66 -3.72
C ALA A 75 -7.76 1.34 -2.96
N GLY A 76 -6.52 1.01 -2.59
CA GLY A 76 -6.21 -0.17 -1.78
C GLY A 76 -6.88 -0.15 -0.41
N ILE A 77 -6.81 0.98 0.29
CA ILE A 77 -7.51 1.19 1.57
C ILE A 77 -9.02 0.95 1.39
N SER A 78 -9.63 1.54 0.35
CA SER A 78 -11.04 1.33 0.03
C SER A 78 -11.35 -0.13 -0.32
N SER A 79 -10.45 -0.83 -1.00
CA SER A 79 -10.62 -2.25 -1.33
C SER A 79 -10.70 -3.12 -0.07
N VAL A 80 -9.85 -2.86 0.94
CA VAL A 80 -9.92 -3.57 2.22
C VAL A 80 -11.20 -3.24 2.98
N LEU A 81 -11.58 -1.97 3.09
CA LEU A 81 -12.81 -1.55 3.76
C LEU A 81 -14.07 -2.19 3.15
N ASN A 82 -14.07 -2.45 1.85
CA ASN A 82 -15.17 -3.08 1.13
C ASN A 82 -15.03 -4.62 1.02
N GLY A 83 -14.05 -5.23 1.68
CA GLY A 83 -13.82 -6.67 1.65
C GLY A 83 -13.41 -7.22 0.27
N LYS A 84 -12.85 -6.38 -0.60
CA LYS A 84 -12.37 -6.76 -1.94
C LYS A 84 -10.90 -7.19 -1.95
N ALA A 85 -10.13 -6.76 -0.96
CA ALA A 85 -8.76 -7.17 -0.73
C ALA A 85 -8.56 -7.52 0.75
N ASP A 86 -7.63 -8.44 1.02
CA ASP A 86 -7.26 -8.85 2.38
C ASP A 86 -6.27 -7.85 2.99
N ILE A 87 -5.39 -7.29 2.15
CA ILE A 87 -4.34 -6.35 2.57
C ILE A 87 -4.37 -5.13 1.64
N GLY A 88 -4.33 -3.94 2.23
CA GLY A 88 -4.14 -2.69 1.53
C GLY A 88 -2.71 -2.17 1.71
N ASP A 89 -1.94 -2.03 0.64
CA ASP A 89 -0.63 -1.42 0.74
C ASP A 89 -0.68 0.08 0.46
N SER A 90 -0.04 0.83 1.36
CA SER A 90 -0.10 2.29 1.34
C SER A 90 1.28 2.93 1.52
N SER A 91 1.57 3.97 0.73
CA SER A 91 2.75 4.83 0.87
C SER A 91 2.45 6.14 1.62
N ARG A 92 1.41 6.16 2.43
CA ARG A 92 1.09 7.18 3.41
C ARG A 92 0.50 6.55 4.67
N ALA A 93 0.51 7.26 5.77
CA ALA A 93 -0.23 6.86 6.96
C ALA A 93 -1.75 6.82 6.69
N LEU A 94 -2.45 6.02 7.47
CA LEU A 94 -3.93 6.08 7.51
C LEU A 94 -4.38 7.40 8.13
N THR A 95 -5.43 7.98 7.58
CA THR A 95 -6.12 9.12 8.22
C THR A 95 -6.86 8.65 9.48
N ASP A 96 -7.20 9.58 10.36
CA ASP A 96 -7.98 9.26 11.57
C ASP A 96 -9.35 8.67 11.22
N GLU A 97 -9.95 9.13 10.11
CA GLU A 97 -11.20 8.57 9.60
C GLU A 97 -11.04 7.11 9.17
N GLU A 98 -9.98 6.79 8.41
CA GLU A 98 -9.68 5.43 7.97
C GLU A 98 -9.40 4.50 9.16
N LYS A 99 -8.63 4.95 10.16
CA LYS A 99 -8.41 4.21 11.41
C LYS A 99 -9.70 3.96 12.18
N SER A 100 -10.60 4.93 12.22
CA SER A 100 -11.89 4.79 12.92
C SER A 100 -12.80 3.72 12.31
N GLN A 101 -12.56 3.31 11.05
CA GLN A 101 -13.31 2.27 10.36
C GLN A 101 -12.77 0.84 10.65
N GLY A 102 -11.85 0.70 11.59
CA GLY A 102 -11.37 -0.60 12.08
C GLY A 102 -10.19 -1.17 11.29
N LEU A 103 -9.52 -0.35 10.47
CA LEU A 103 -8.28 -0.76 9.82
C LEU A 103 -7.12 -0.79 10.81
N GLU A 104 -6.29 -1.83 10.70
CA GLU A 104 -5.05 -1.96 11.42
C GLU A 104 -3.87 -1.51 10.54
N GLU A 105 -3.04 -0.61 11.06
CA GLU A 105 -1.87 -0.09 10.35
C GLU A 105 -0.61 -0.84 10.78
N ASN A 106 0.03 -1.52 9.82
CA ASN A 106 1.28 -2.23 10.01
C ASN A 106 2.40 -1.56 9.23
N ILE A 107 3.32 -0.87 9.90
CA ILE A 107 4.45 -0.20 9.26
C ILE A 107 5.49 -1.24 8.88
N VAL A 108 5.71 -1.40 7.58
CA VAL A 108 6.65 -2.39 7.03
C VAL A 108 8.01 -1.79 6.64
N ALA A 109 8.06 -0.49 6.36
CA ALA A 109 9.28 0.24 6.04
C ALA A 109 9.08 1.75 6.23
N ILE A 110 10.18 2.46 6.34
CA ILE A 110 10.22 3.93 6.23
C ILE A 110 10.93 4.25 4.92
N ASP A 111 10.30 5.05 4.07
CA ASP A 111 10.85 5.45 2.79
C ASP A 111 11.14 6.96 2.72
N GLY A 112 11.67 7.40 1.59
CA GLY A 112 11.88 8.80 1.27
C GLY A 112 11.35 9.12 -0.11
N ILE A 113 10.70 10.28 -0.26
CA ILE A 113 10.22 10.74 -1.55
C ILE A 113 11.34 11.49 -2.27
N ALA A 114 11.76 10.96 -3.41
CA ALA A 114 12.75 11.59 -4.27
C ALA A 114 12.08 12.51 -5.29
N VAL A 115 12.68 13.69 -5.51
CA VAL A 115 12.28 14.60 -6.59
C VAL A 115 13.13 14.32 -7.81
N ALA A 116 12.49 13.98 -8.93
CA ALA A 116 13.10 13.74 -10.21
C ALA A 116 12.99 14.98 -11.11
N VAL A 117 14.07 15.33 -11.78
CA VAL A 117 14.10 16.40 -12.78
C VAL A 117 14.65 15.87 -14.11
N ASN A 118 14.38 16.59 -15.20
CA ASN A 118 14.99 16.24 -16.49
C ASN A 118 16.52 16.26 -16.40
N LYS A 119 17.18 15.32 -17.07
CA LYS A 119 18.65 15.19 -17.06
C LYS A 119 19.40 16.42 -17.56
N ASN A 120 18.75 17.26 -18.38
CA ASN A 120 19.34 18.49 -18.92
C ASN A 120 19.19 19.68 -17.95
N ASN A 121 18.52 19.50 -16.81
CA ASN A 121 18.40 20.53 -15.80
C ASN A 121 19.76 20.80 -15.16
N THR A 122 20.11 22.08 -15.04
CA THR A 122 21.40 22.52 -14.48
C THR A 122 21.33 22.87 -13.00
N VAL A 123 20.13 23.01 -12.43
CA VAL A 123 19.93 23.26 -11.00
C VAL A 123 20.30 22.00 -10.21
N LYS A 124 21.18 22.15 -9.22
CA LYS A 124 21.72 21.02 -8.44
C LYS A 124 21.04 20.81 -7.10
N ASN A 125 20.52 21.90 -6.53
CA ASN A 125 19.87 21.86 -5.23
C ASN A 125 18.61 22.73 -5.27
N VAL A 126 17.56 22.23 -4.63
CA VAL A 126 16.30 22.94 -4.42
C VAL A 126 15.92 22.79 -2.96
N THR A 127 15.66 23.90 -2.27
CA THR A 127 15.21 23.83 -0.87
C THR A 127 13.73 23.42 -0.77
N LYS A 128 13.30 23.04 0.43
CA LYS A 128 11.89 22.71 0.70
C LYS A 128 10.97 23.88 0.35
N GLU A 129 11.34 25.11 0.71
CA GLU A 129 10.59 26.32 0.40
C GLU A 129 10.51 26.58 -1.10
N GLN A 130 11.59 26.31 -1.84
CA GLN A 130 11.60 26.43 -3.30
C GLN A 130 10.72 25.35 -3.95
N LEU A 131 10.74 24.11 -3.45
CA LEU A 131 9.81 23.07 -3.90
C LEU A 131 8.36 23.49 -3.68
N THR A 132 8.04 23.98 -2.48
CA THR A 132 6.71 24.51 -2.18
C THR A 132 6.29 25.54 -3.23
N LYS A 133 7.14 26.53 -3.52
CA LYS A 133 6.86 27.58 -4.51
C LYS A 133 6.73 27.07 -5.94
N ILE A 134 7.50 26.05 -6.32
CA ILE A 134 7.37 25.41 -7.63
C ILE A 134 5.99 24.74 -7.74
N TYR A 135 5.65 23.90 -6.75
CA TYR A 135 4.42 23.14 -6.80
C TYR A 135 3.15 23.96 -6.60
N THR A 136 3.24 25.12 -5.93
CA THR A 136 2.14 26.10 -5.83
C THR A 136 2.08 27.10 -7.00
N GLY A 137 3.03 27.02 -7.94
CA GLY A 137 3.04 27.87 -9.15
C GLY A 137 3.59 29.28 -8.93
N GLU A 138 4.23 29.55 -7.79
CA GLU A 138 4.90 30.84 -7.53
C GLU A 138 6.25 30.96 -8.27
N ILE A 139 6.99 29.84 -8.42
CA ILE A 139 8.18 29.73 -9.25
C ILE A 139 7.84 28.91 -10.48
N THR A 140 7.94 29.49 -11.66
CA THR A 140 7.51 28.86 -12.92
C THR A 140 8.61 28.69 -13.95
N ASN A 141 9.82 29.19 -13.65
CA ASN A 141 10.95 29.13 -14.56
C ASN A 141 12.25 28.77 -13.81
N TRP A 142 13.03 27.85 -14.35
CA TRP A 142 14.27 27.38 -13.74
C TRP A 142 15.30 28.49 -13.56
N LYS A 143 15.26 29.57 -14.36
CA LYS A 143 16.18 30.72 -14.19
C LYS A 143 16.04 31.41 -12.83
N GLU A 144 14.86 31.34 -12.21
CA GLU A 144 14.62 31.90 -10.88
C GLU A 144 15.42 31.16 -9.80
N LEU A 145 15.89 29.96 -10.12
CA LEU A 145 16.71 29.09 -9.27
C LEU A 145 18.15 28.97 -9.76
N GLY A 146 18.60 29.86 -10.66
CA GLY A 146 19.94 29.85 -11.23
C GLY A 146 20.14 28.80 -12.34
N GLY A 147 19.07 28.26 -12.87
CA GLY A 147 19.08 27.37 -14.03
C GLY A 147 18.96 28.10 -15.36
N LYS A 148 18.66 27.34 -16.41
CA LYS A 148 18.36 27.87 -17.74
C LYS A 148 17.07 28.68 -17.74
N ASP A 149 16.90 29.58 -18.73
CA ASP A 149 15.61 30.22 -19.02
C ASP A 149 14.68 29.18 -19.66
N GLU A 150 14.04 28.41 -18.82
CA GLU A 150 13.22 27.25 -19.21
C GLU A 150 12.04 27.12 -18.26
N LYS A 151 10.83 27.02 -18.83
CA LYS A 151 9.61 26.85 -18.06
C LYS A 151 9.63 25.56 -17.25
N ILE A 152 9.21 25.62 -15.99
CA ILE A 152 9.03 24.43 -15.16
C ILE A 152 7.74 23.72 -15.58
N VAL A 153 7.84 22.39 -15.82
CA VAL A 153 6.70 21.50 -16.09
C VAL A 153 6.51 20.60 -14.88
N VAL A 154 5.52 20.92 -14.05
CA VAL A 154 5.24 20.21 -12.81
C VAL A 154 4.43 18.95 -13.11
N ILE A 155 5.01 17.79 -12.79
CA ILE A 155 4.38 16.48 -12.96
C ILE A 155 4.07 15.92 -11.59
N GLY A 156 2.82 15.56 -11.37
CA GLY A 156 2.36 14.98 -10.13
C GLY A 156 1.69 13.62 -10.33
N ARG A 157 1.10 13.16 -9.26
CA ARG A 157 0.34 11.93 -9.17
C ARG A 157 -1.15 12.27 -9.05
N GLU A 158 -1.98 11.33 -9.46
CA GLU A 158 -3.43 11.40 -9.24
C GLU A 158 -3.81 11.43 -7.76
N ALA A 159 -5.04 11.81 -7.45
CA ALA A 159 -5.52 12.01 -6.08
C ALA A 159 -5.51 10.72 -5.23
N ALA A 160 -5.64 9.54 -5.84
CA ALA A 160 -5.59 8.25 -5.13
C ALA A 160 -4.17 7.86 -4.67
N SER A 161 -3.13 8.57 -5.13
CA SER A 161 -1.74 8.27 -4.81
C SER A 161 -1.39 8.62 -3.36
N GLY A 162 -0.94 7.62 -2.60
CA GLY A 162 -0.37 7.86 -1.27
C GLY A 162 0.92 8.68 -1.30
N THR A 163 1.77 8.49 -2.33
CA THR A 163 2.98 9.30 -2.52
C THR A 163 2.63 10.78 -2.69
N ARG A 164 1.56 11.11 -3.45
CA ARG A 164 1.05 12.49 -3.55
C ARG A 164 0.62 13.01 -2.18
N GLY A 165 -0.18 12.24 -1.46
CA GLY A 165 -0.65 12.64 -0.13
C GLY A 165 0.51 12.94 0.82
N ALA A 166 1.50 12.03 0.90
CA ALA A 166 2.69 12.20 1.73
C ALA A 166 3.56 13.40 1.27
N PHE A 167 3.75 13.60 -0.04
CA PHE A 167 4.51 14.73 -0.57
C PHE A 167 3.87 16.08 -0.24
N GLU A 168 2.57 16.20 -0.49
CA GLU A 168 1.81 17.42 -0.20
C GLU A 168 1.76 17.73 1.30
N GLU A 169 1.67 16.71 2.16
CA GLU A 169 1.73 16.84 3.61
C GLU A 169 3.12 17.30 4.08
N LEU A 170 4.19 16.68 3.59
CA LEU A 170 5.57 17.05 3.92
C LEU A 170 5.88 18.51 3.57
N LEU A 171 5.28 19.04 2.51
CA LEU A 171 5.46 20.44 2.06
C LEU A 171 4.40 21.40 2.63
N ASP A 172 3.38 20.91 3.32
CA ASP A 172 2.22 21.71 3.80
C ASP A 172 1.47 22.42 2.66
N ILE A 173 1.26 21.71 1.55
CA ILE A 173 0.62 22.25 0.33
C ILE A 173 -0.56 21.39 -0.14
N LYS A 174 -1.20 20.67 0.77
CA LYS A 174 -2.35 19.84 0.42
C LYS A 174 -3.39 20.65 -0.36
N ASP A 175 -3.82 20.10 -1.49
CA ASP A 175 -4.81 20.69 -2.40
C ASP A 175 -4.40 22.07 -3.02
N LYS A 176 -3.11 22.47 -2.93
CA LYS A 176 -2.61 23.71 -3.48
C LYS A 176 -1.71 23.53 -4.70
N CYS A 177 -1.38 22.29 -5.05
CA CYS A 177 -0.47 22.00 -6.15
C CYS A 177 -1.06 22.34 -7.51
N GLN A 178 -0.23 22.91 -8.38
CA GLN A 178 -0.56 23.23 -9.77
C GLN A 178 0.20 22.28 -10.71
N TYR A 179 -0.39 21.13 -10.94
CA TYR A 179 0.19 20.12 -11.83
C TYR A 179 -0.09 20.45 -13.30
N ALA A 180 0.92 20.37 -14.14
CA ALA A 180 0.76 20.39 -15.60
C ALA A 180 0.24 19.02 -16.11
N GLN A 181 0.61 17.95 -15.42
CA GLN A 181 0.14 16.58 -15.70
C GLN A 181 0.01 15.82 -14.37
N GLU A 182 -1.02 15.01 -14.27
CA GLU A 182 -1.21 14.04 -13.19
C GLU A 182 -1.16 12.62 -13.78
N LEU A 183 -0.40 11.73 -13.15
CA LEU A 183 -0.14 10.38 -13.63
C LEU A 183 -0.52 9.33 -12.58
N ASP A 184 -0.96 8.19 -13.07
CA ASP A 184 -1.52 7.09 -12.26
C ASP A 184 -0.47 6.25 -11.54
N ASN A 185 0.80 6.26 -11.98
CA ASN A 185 1.83 5.44 -11.37
C ASN A 185 3.20 6.13 -11.30
N THR A 186 4.03 5.64 -10.37
CA THR A 186 5.39 6.17 -10.11
C THR A 186 6.30 6.07 -11.33
N GLY A 187 6.26 4.97 -12.06
CA GLY A 187 7.09 4.76 -13.25
C GLY A 187 6.78 5.77 -14.36
N ALA A 188 5.51 6.12 -14.54
CA ALA A 188 5.10 7.14 -15.51
C ALA A 188 5.64 8.53 -15.16
N VAL A 189 5.67 8.91 -13.87
CA VAL A 189 6.30 10.19 -13.44
C VAL A 189 7.77 10.23 -13.80
N VAL A 190 8.52 9.17 -13.48
CA VAL A 190 9.96 9.08 -13.81
C VAL A 190 10.18 9.17 -15.31
N ALA A 191 9.40 8.44 -16.13
CA ALA A 191 9.51 8.46 -17.58
C ALA A 191 9.19 9.85 -18.16
N LYS A 192 8.17 10.53 -17.64
CA LYS A 192 7.81 11.89 -18.07
C LYS A 192 8.85 12.92 -17.67
N ALA A 193 9.36 12.87 -16.44
CA ALA A 193 10.44 13.75 -15.99
C ALA A 193 11.70 13.58 -16.85
N ALA A 194 12.02 12.35 -17.26
CA ALA A 194 13.14 12.07 -18.14
C ALA A 194 12.95 12.60 -19.59
N SER A 195 11.71 12.62 -20.09
CA SER A 195 11.42 12.93 -21.50
C SER A 195 11.09 14.39 -21.79
N ILE A 196 10.61 15.14 -20.81
CA ILE A 196 10.15 16.52 -20.98
C ILE A 196 11.21 17.48 -20.44
N GLU A 197 11.71 18.40 -21.27
CA GLU A 197 12.61 19.47 -20.83
C GLU A 197 11.88 20.38 -19.81
N GLY A 198 12.63 20.83 -18.81
CA GLY A 198 12.06 21.62 -17.72
C GLY A 198 11.19 20.84 -16.73
N ALA A 199 11.02 19.54 -16.89
CA ALA A 199 10.15 18.74 -16.01
C ALA A 199 10.74 18.55 -14.62
N ILE A 200 9.82 18.53 -13.65
CA ILE A 200 10.03 18.14 -12.24
C ILE A 200 8.85 17.24 -11.81
N GLY A 201 9.14 16.17 -11.07
CA GLY A 201 8.14 15.23 -10.54
C GLY A 201 8.65 14.51 -9.30
N TYR A 202 7.80 13.74 -8.63
CA TYR A 202 8.14 12.95 -7.44
C TYR A 202 7.55 11.54 -7.50
#